data_f5e56b3433ee09b3219705fb8072a7f1
#
_entry.id   f5e56b3433ee09b3219705fb8072a7f1
#
_cell.length_a   1.000
_cell.length_b   1.000
_cell.length_c   1.000
_cell.angle_alpha   90.00
_cell.angle_beta   90.00
_cell.angle_gamma   90.00
#
_symmetry.space_group_name_H-M   'P 1'
#
loop_
_entity.id
_entity.type
_entity.pdbx_description
1 polymer ?
#
loop_
_entity_poly.entity_id
_entity_poly.type
_entity_poly.pdbx_seq_one_letter_code
_entity_poly.pdbx_strand_id
1 'polypeptide(L)'
;MNYCYVNGKKIKLTKNPIFKKSGSYMGPVAAIFKNSGLKVKVTTKGNKMTLSYGPNTVVLKADSRKAVTNGVKSQMGAPVVHGTYTSTGRRRWIVPLKSVCTRLGINYKLSGGKIRISGTTKSSASNTTAPTTEDRRTDTTDSKEKIKIVIDAGHGGSDSGASGNGMAEKNLTLAIVLAAKRSFDNDSRFQVSYTRTADTYPSLSQRANLANNRDADMFLCVHINSASASAHGTETLWSKGRNSATAKNGLTSKELATAMQSAAVAATGFTNRGLVDRPNLYVLKHTKMPACLIEYGFISNKTEAARMKANTSVYGKALYNAVVNLMKKEGRY
;
A
#
# COMPACT_ATOMS: atom_id res chain seq x y z
N MET A 1 -7.60 -20.54 17.82
CA MET A 1 -6.82 -21.16 16.72
C MET A 1 -5.48 -21.60 17.30
N ASN A 2 -5.21 -22.89 17.25
CA ASN A 2 -4.05 -23.50 17.93
C ASN A 2 -2.77 -23.57 17.08
N TYR A 3 -2.79 -23.00 15.89
CA TYR A 3 -1.64 -22.90 15.02
C TYR A 3 -1.82 -21.78 13.96
N CYS A 4 -0.72 -21.34 13.39
CA CYS A 4 -0.67 -20.54 12.16
C CYS A 4 0.51 -21.02 11.30
N TYR A 5 0.62 -20.52 10.09
CA TYR A 5 1.78 -20.76 9.23
C TYR A 5 2.64 -19.53 9.17
N VAL A 6 3.95 -19.69 9.32
CA VAL A 6 4.94 -18.62 9.17
C VAL A 6 6.02 -19.09 8.19
N ASN A 7 6.20 -18.39 7.08
CA ASN A 7 7.07 -18.78 5.96
C ASN A 7 6.82 -20.25 5.54
N GLY A 8 5.55 -20.64 5.39
CA GLY A 8 5.15 -22.00 5.06
C GLY A 8 5.18 -23.02 6.23
N LYS A 9 5.97 -22.75 7.26
CA LYS A 9 6.12 -23.67 8.41
C LYS A 9 4.95 -23.55 9.38
N LYS A 10 4.38 -24.66 9.80
CA LYS A 10 3.31 -24.73 10.81
C LYS A 10 3.85 -24.42 12.20
N ILE A 11 3.38 -23.35 12.82
CA ILE A 11 3.73 -22.96 14.19
C ILE A 11 2.61 -23.41 15.13
N LYS A 12 2.91 -24.37 15.99
CA LYS A 12 1.97 -24.83 17.02
C LYS A 12 1.82 -23.79 18.14
N LEU A 13 0.60 -23.44 18.46
CA LEU A 13 0.21 -22.42 19.45
C LEU A 13 -0.75 -22.98 20.50
N THR A 14 -0.70 -24.28 20.75
CA THR A 14 -1.62 -24.97 21.69
C THR A 14 -1.61 -24.38 23.10
N LYS A 15 -0.44 -23.96 23.58
CA LYS A 15 -0.28 -23.31 24.88
C LYS A 15 -0.59 -21.80 24.89
N ASN A 16 -0.65 -21.18 23.71
CA ASN A 16 -0.88 -19.73 23.55
C ASN A 16 -1.69 -19.50 22.25
N PRO A 17 -2.96 -19.87 22.22
CA PRO A 17 -3.75 -19.88 20.98
C PRO A 17 -4.02 -18.47 20.47
N ILE A 18 -4.21 -18.35 19.15
CA ILE A 18 -4.77 -17.16 18.53
C ILE A 18 -6.27 -17.12 18.81
N PHE A 19 -6.78 -15.96 19.20
CA PHE A 19 -8.20 -15.73 19.47
C PHE A 19 -8.70 -14.45 18.79
N LYS A 20 -10.01 -14.27 18.68
CA LYS A 20 -10.62 -13.03 18.21
C LYS A 20 -10.92 -12.08 19.37
N LYS A 21 -10.58 -10.79 19.20
CA LYS A 21 -10.98 -9.68 20.09
C LYS A 21 -11.23 -8.44 19.26
N SER A 22 -12.36 -7.78 19.43
CA SER A 22 -12.75 -6.58 18.68
C SER A 22 -12.57 -6.75 17.16
N GLY A 23 -13.05 -7.86 16.59
CA GLY A 23 -12.95 -8.17 15.17
C GLY A 23 -11.56 -8.58 14.67
N SER A 24 -10.53 -8.51 15.49
CA SER A 24 -9.14 -8.81 15.12
C SER A 24 -8.67 -10.17 15.65
N TYR A 25 -7.89 -10.90 14.86
CA TYR A 25 -7.15 -12.07 15.34
C TYR A 25 -5.94 -11.62 16.15
N MET A 26 -5.93 -11.99 17.42
CA MET A 26 -4.91 -11.68 18.40
C MET A 26 -3.96 -12.85 18.55
N GLY A 27 -2.64 -12.60 18.53
CA GLY A 27 -1.66 -13.67 18.64
C GLY A 27 -0.41 -13.30 19.43
N PRO A 28 0.32 -14.30 19.99
CA PRO A 28 1.49 -14.10 20.83
C PRO A 28 2.70 -13.68 19.99
N VAL A 29 3.32 -12.55 20.36
CA VAL A 29 4.45 -11.95 19.64
C VAL A 29 5.65 -12.89 19.58
N ALA A 30 6.05 -13.47 20.70
CA ALA A 30 7.26 -14.30 20.77
C ALA A 30 7.18 -15.51 19.84
N ALA A 31 6.04 -16.23 19.85
CA ALA A 31 5.87 -17.43 19.04
C ALA A 31 5.80 -17.12 17.54
N ILE A 32 5.16 -16.00 17.16
CA ILE A 32 4.86 -15.70 15.75
C ILE A 32 5.95 -14.84 15.11
N PHE A 33 6.51 -13.87 15.83
CA PHE A 33 7.44 -12.92 15.26
C PHE A 33 8.90 -13.15 15.66
N LYS A 34 9.17 -13.63 16.90
CA LYS A 34 10.54 -13.82 17.38
C LYS A 34 11.07 -15.22 17.04
N ASN A 35 10.30 -16.27 17.27
CA ASN A 35 10.78 -17.66 17.25
C ASN A 35 10.35 -18.45 16.01
N SER A 36 9.78 -17.80 15.01
CA SER A 36 9.21 -18.43 13.82
C SER A 36 10.08 -18.44 12.57
N GLY A 37 11.28 -17.87 12.66
CA GLY A 37 12.17 -17.70 11.50
C GLY A 37 11.86 -16.44 10.66
N LEU A 38 10.91 -15.59 11.06
CA LEU A 38 10.63 -14.30 10.39
C LEU A 38 11.73 -13.25 10.58
N LYS A 39 12.69 -13.48 11.48
CA LYS A 39 13.76 -12.53 11.81
C LYS A 39 13.28 -11.14 12.25
N VAL A 40 12.09 -11.06 12.85
CA VAL A 40 11.59 -9.80 13.45
C VAL A 40 12.34 -9.58 14.76
N LYS A 41 13.05 -8.44 14.84
CA LYS A 41 13.67 -8.01 16.11
C LYS A 41 12.59 -7.50 17.04
N VAL A 42 12.52 -8.04 18.25
CA VAL A 42 11.55 -7.65 19.28
C VAL A 42 12.27 -7.20 20.53
N THR A 43 12.05 -5.96 20.94
CA THR A 43 12.56 -5.40 22.19
C THR A 43 11.41 -4.88 23.05
N THR A 44 11.55 -4.99 24.38
CA THR A 44 10.56 -4.50 25.33
C THR A 44 11.23 -3.65 26.39
N LYS A 45 10.60 -2.51 26.74
CA LYS A 45 11.03 -1.65 27.85
C LYS A 45 9.78 -1.14 28.57
N GLY A 46 9.60 -1.59 29.82
CA GLY A 46 8.40 -1.29 30.60
C GLY A 46 7.12 -1.75 29.87
N ASN A 47 6.18 -0.85 29.69
CA ASN A 47 4.91 -1.09 29.00
C ASN A 47 4.96 -0.82 27.48
N LYS A 48 6.15 -0.70 26.90
CA LYS A 48 6.36 -0.50 25.47
C LYS A 48 7.07 -1.71 24.85
N MET A 49 6.71 -2.01 23.63
CA MET A 49 7.34 -3.02 22.79
C MET A 49 7.66 -2.43 21.43
N THR A 50 8.86 -2.71 20.95
CA THR A 50 9.30 -2.34 19.59
C THR A 50 9.52 -3.61 18.77
N LEU A 51 8.92 -3.65 17.60
CA LEU A 51 9.16 -4.68 16.60
C LEU A 51 9.81 -4.04 15.37
N SER A 52 10.87 -4.66 14.85
CA SER A 52 11.54 -4.18 13.63
C SER A 52 11.70 -5.32 12.64
N TYR A 53 11.41 -5.05 11.37
CA TYR A 53 11.55 -5.99 10.25
C TYR A 53 11.93 -5.22 8.99
N GLY A 54 13.12 -5.50 8.45
CA GLY A 54 13.69 -4.68 7.39
C GLY A 54 13.76 -3.21 7.81
N PRO A 55 13.31 -2.27 6.98
CA PRO A 55 13.32 -0.84 7.30
C PRO A 55 12.19 -0.41 8.24
N ASN A 56 11.25 -1.30 8.55
CA ASN A 56 10.04 -0.93 9.29
C ASN A 56 10.20 -1.17 10.80
N THR A 57 9.80 -0.18 11.57
CA THR A 57 9.77 -0.24 13.04
C THR A 57 8.37 0.13 13.55
N VAL A 58 7.85 -0.69 14.45
CA VAL A 58 6.54 -0.49 15.07
C VAL A 58 6.71 -0.46 16.58
N VAL A 59 6.34 0.67 17.19
CA VAL A 59 6.31 0.83 18.65
C VAL A 59 4.87 0.71 19.15
N LEU A 60 4.65 -0.20 20.06
CA LEU A 60 3.36 -0.52 20.66
C LEU A 60 3.40 -0.25 22.17
N LYS A 61 2.26 0.15 22.74
CA LYS A 61 2.07 0.28 24.18
C LYS A 61 1.04 -0.74 24.65
N ALA A 62 1.29 -1.37 25.80
CA ALA A 62 0.33 -2.29 26.42
C ALA A 62 -1.01 -1.59 26.66
N ASP A 63 -2.08 -2.35 26.50
CA ASP A 63 -3.48 -1.95 26.69
C ASP A 63 -3.91 -0.73 25.87
N SER A 64 -3.26 -0.52 24.72
CA SER A 64 -3.48 0.60 23.83
C SER A 64 -3.73 0.15 22.40
N ARG A 65 -4.62 0.86 21.69
CA ARG A 65 -4.77 0.75 20.24
C ARG A 65 -3.77 1.63 19.47
N LYS A 66 -3.05 2.52 20.15
CA LYS A 66 -2.09 3.42 19.51
C LYS A 66 -0.82 2.66 19.13
N ALA A 67 -0.36 2.86 17.91
CA ALA A 67 0.92 2.36 17.40
C ALA A 67 1.70 3.52 16.77
N VAL A 68 3.02 3.47 16.84
CA VAL A 68 3.91 4.37 16.11
C VAL A 68 4.68 3.51 15.10
N THR A 69 4.49 3.77 13.82
CA THR A 69 5.16 3.05 12.74
C THR A 69 6.08 4.00 12.00
N ASN A 70 7.39 3.77 12.06
CA ASN A 70 8.40 4.64 11.44
C ASN A 70 8.20 6.12 11.83
N GLY A 71 7.93 6.39 13.12
CA GLY A 71 7.65 7.72 13.64
C GLY A 71 6.19 8.20 13.53
N VAL A 72 5.36 7.58 12.70
CA VAL A 72 3.97 7.99 12.47
C VAL A 72 3.01 7.32 13.44
N LYS A 73 2.21 8.12 14.16
CA LYS A 73 1.17 7.64 15.09
C LYS A 73 -0.06 7.17 14.30
N SER A 74 -0.62 6.03 14.69
CA SER A 74 -1.84 5.47 14.09
C SER A 74 -2.59 4.59 15.08
N GLN A 75 -3.84 4.20 14.73
CA GLN A 75 -4.62 3.27 15.54
C GLN A 75 -4.65 1.87 14.91
N MET A 76 -4.74 0.85 15.76
CA MET A 76 -4.91 -0.55 15.37
C MET A 76 -6.36 -1.00 15.56
N GLY A 77 -6.76 -2.07 14.87
CA GLY A 77 -8.11 -2.65 14.95
C GLY A 77 -8.49 -3.17 16.35
N ALA A 78 -7.50 -3.52 17.17
CA ALA A 78 -7.70 -3.94 18.57
C ALA A 78 -6.53 -3.45 19.44
N PRO A 79 -6.71 -3.33 20.79
CA PRO A 79 -5.62 -2.97 21.68
C PRO A 79 -4.58 -4.09 21.76
N VAL A 80 -3.33 -3.70 21.98
CA VAL A 80 -2.25 -4.62 22.39
C VAL A 80 -2.54 -5.09 23.81
N VAL A 81 -2.36 -6.36 24.09
CA VAL A 81 -2.55 -6.93 25.43
C VAL A 81 -1.20 -7.42 25.94
N HIS A 82 -0.83 -7.00 27.13
CA HIS A 82 0.28 -7.59 27.89
C HIS A 82 -0.31 -8.34 29.07
N GLY A 83 -0.84 -9.53 28.78
CA GLY A 83 -1.63 -10.32 29.70
C GLY A 83 -1.10 -11.74 29.90
N THR A 84 -1.67 -12.43 30.89
CA THR A 84 -1.33 -13.80 31.25
C THR A 84 -2.25 -14.76 30.49
N TYR A 85 -1.67 -15.74 29.78
CA TYR A 85 -2.44 -16.88 29.30
C TYR A 85 -2.74 -17.83 30.46
N THR A 86 -4.00 -18.09 30.72
CA THR A 86 -4.45 -19.00 31.81
C THR A 86 -3.85 -20.39 31.68
N SER A 87 -3.65 -20.87 30.45
CA SER A 87 -3.05 -22.18 30.18
C SER A 87 -1.58 -22.34 30.56
N THR A 88 -0.85 -21.23 30.78
CA THR A 88 0.60 -21.26 31.06
C THR A 88 1.03 -20.44 32.27
N GLY A 89 0.16 -19.63 32.83
CA GLY A 89 0.49 -18.69 33.92
C GLY A 89 1.53 -17.60 33.53
N ARG A 90 1.99 -17.54 32.28
CA ARG A 90 3.04 -16.64 31.83
C ARG A 90 2.49 -15.40 31.12
N ARG A 91 2.96 -14.23 31.50
CA ARG A 91 2.64 -12.98 30.77
C ARG A 91 3.23 -12.99 29.38
N ARG A 92 2.43 -12.54 28.41
CA ARG A 92 2.79 -12.47 27.01
C ARG A 92 2.31 -11.16 26.37
N TRP A 93 3.07 -10.68 25.40
CA TRP A 93 2.59 -9.67 24.48
C TRP A 93 1.75 -10.32 23.40
N ILE A 94 0.51 -9.85 23.29
CA ILE A 94 -0.50 -10.34 22.36
C ILE A 94 -0.95 -9.16 21.51
N VAL A 95 -0.86 -9.31 20.19
CA VAL A 95 -1.07 -8.21 19.25
C VAL A 95 -2.11 -8.57 18.19
N PRO A 96 -2.82 -7.56 17.65
CA PRO A 96 -3.67 -7.76 16.47
C PRO A 96 -2.79 -8.07 15.26
N LEU A 97 -2.76 -9.35 14.85
CA LEU A 97 -1.80 -9.91 13.91
C LEU A 97 -1.80 -9.19 12.56
N LYS A 98 -2.98 -9.00 11.94
CA LYS A 98 -3.09 -8.28 10.65
C LYS A 98 -2.51 -6.87 10.76
N SER A 99 -2.89 -6.11 11.80
CA SER A 99 -2.43 -4.74 12.00
C SER A 99 -0.91 -4.63 12.16
N VAL A 100 -0.30 -5.55 12.89
CA VAL A 100 1.16 -5.55 13.11
C VAL A 100 1.90 -6.03 11.86
N CYS A 101 1.44 -7.09 11.21
CA CYS A 101 2.04 -7.58 9.95
C CYS A 101 2.04 -6.48 8.88
N THR A 102 0.91 -5.80 8.66
CA THR A 102 0.80 -4.70 7.69
C THR A 102 1.82 -3.58 7.98
N ARG A 103 1.97 -3.19 9.25
CA ARG A 103 2.90 -2.12 9.65
C ARG A 103 4.38 -2.50 9.52
N LEU A 104 4.70 -3.77 9.68
CA LEU A 104 6.04 -4.30 9.48
C LEU A 104 6.36 -4.61 8.02
N GLY A 105 5.38 -4.50 7.11
CA GLY A 105 5.56 -4.94 5.72
C GLY A 105 5.63 -6.45 5.59
N ILE A 106 5.00 -7.18 6.49
CA ILE A 106 4.92 -8.64 6.51
C ILE A 106 3.56 -9.05 5.92
N ASN A 107 3.56 -10.05 5.05
CA ASN A 107 2.34 -10.56 4.45
C ASN A 107 1.49 -11.31 5.49
N TYR A 108 0.19 -10.98 5.52
CA TYR A 108 -0.81 -11.66 6.34
C TYR A 108 -1.99 -12.10 5.48
N LYS A 109 -2.27 -13.40 5.46
CA LYS A 109 -3.41 -13.98 4.74
C LYS A 109 -4.24 -14.85 5.68
N LEU A 110 -5.55 -14.64 5.67
CA LEU A 110 -6.53 -15.54 6.29
C LEU A 110 -7.31 -16.24 5.17
N SER A 111 -7.17 -17.54 5.06
CA SER A 111 -7.85 -18.34 4.02
C SER A 111 -8.18 -19.71 4.57
N GLY A 112 -9.41 -20.20 4.33
CA GLY A 112 -9.88 -21.49 4.84
C GLY A 112 -9.72 -21.65 6.36
N GLY A 113 -10.00 -20.59 7.14
CA GLY A 113 -9.84 -20.59 8.59
C GLY A 113 -8.39 -20.67 9.09
N LYS A 114 -7.39 -20.53 8.21
CA LYS A 114 -5.97 -20.64 8.55
C LYS A 114 -5.27 -19.30 8.34
N ILE A 115 -4.46 -18.88 9.32
CA ILE A 115 -3.62 -17.67 9.22
C ILE A 115 -2.26 -18.07 8.66
N ARG A 116 -1.84 -17.37 7.60
CA ARG A 116 -0.53 -17.47 6.98
C ARG A 116 0.18 -16.12 7.08
N ILE A 117 1.42 -16.14 7.54
CA ILE A 117 2.29 -14.99 7.72
C ILE A 117 3.60 -15.30 7.02
N SER A 118 4.07 -14.43 6.14
CA SER A 118 5.35 -14.60 5.46
C SER A 118 6.11 -13.30 5.38
N GLY A 119 7.41 -13.38 5.60
CA GLY A 119 8.32 -12.27 5.38
C GLY A 119 8.56 -12.07 3.90
N THR A 120 8.89 -10.83 3.50
CA THR A 120 9.46 -10.55 2.20
C THR A 120 10.94 -10.91 2.25
N THR A 121 11.33 -12.03 1.61
CA THR A 121 12.75 -12.37 1.46
C THR A 121 13.37 -11.48 0.40
N LYS A 122 14.34 -10.63 0.78
CA LYS A 122 15.37 -10.23 -0.18
C LYS A 122 16.27 -11.47 -0.38
N SER A 123 16.24 -12.03 -1.56
CA SER A 123 17.24 -13.01 -1.99
C SER A 123 18.59 -12.30 -2.07
N SER A 124 19.51 -12.61 -1.15
CA SER A 124 20.92 -12.43 -1.39
C SER A 124 21.44 -13.71 -2.03
N ALA A 125 21.90 -13.57 -3.26
CA ALA A 125 22.62 -14.63 -3.97
C ALA A 125 23.86 -15.07 -3.19
N SER A 126 24.04 -16.36 -3.02
CA SER A 126 25.34 -17.01 -2.89
C SER A 126 25.23 -18.43 -3.40
N ASN A 127 26.08 -18.71 -4.36
CA ASN A 127 26.34 -20.00 -4.99
C ASN A 127 26.58 -21.14 -4.00
N THR A 128 26.15 -22.38 -4.27
CA THR A 128 26.98 -23.46 -4.80
C THR A 128 26.25 -24.81 -4.79
N THR A 129 26.39 -25.50 -5.92
CA THR A 129 26.39 -26.96 -6.19
C THR A 129 25.13 -27.78 -5.99
N ALA A 130 24.65 -28.27 -7.12
CA ALA A 130 23.89 -29.51 -7.32
C ALA A 130 24.82 -30.74 -7.13
N PRO A 131 24.39 -32.02 -7.17
CA PRO A 131 23.32 -32.55 -8.00
C PRO A 131 22.44 -33.67 -7.33
N THR A 132 21.39 -34.11 -7.89
CA THR A 132 20.98 -35.27 -8.66
C THR A 132 19.53 -35.71 -8.44
N THR A 133 18.86 -35.82 -9.53
CA THR A 133 17.89 -36.76 -10.12
C THR A 133 16.56 -37.11 -9.44
N GLU A 134 15.56 -36.84 -10.28
CA GLU A 134 14.33 -37.61 -10.58
C GLU A 134 13.17 -37.54 -9.56
N ASP A 135 12.09 -36.83 -9.86
CA ASP A 135 10.94 -37.41 -10.58
C ASP A 135 10.03 -36.33 -11.19
N ARG A 136 9.59 -36.61 -12.38
CA ARG A 136 8.85 -35.77 -13.32
C ARG A 136 7.37 -35.84 -12.98
N ARG A 137 6.77 -34.72 -12.57
CA ARG A 137 5.40 -34.40 -12.97
C ARG A 137 5.23 -32.90 -13.13
N THR A 138 5.08 -32.53 -14.38
CA THR A 138 4.73 -31.23 -14.89
C THR A 138 3.38 -30.79 -14.34
N ASP A 139 3.38 -29.76 -13.48
CA ASP A 139 2.25 -28.86 -13.33
C ASP A 139 2.76 -27.45 -13.52
N THR A 140 2.76 -27.03 -14.79
CA THR A 140 3.11 -25.68 -15.22
C THR A 140 1.94 -24.75 -14.90
N THR A 141 1.79 -24.36 -13.64
CA THR A 141 1.08 -23.12 -13.32
C THR A 141 2.10 -22.00 -13.32
N ASP A 142 2.22 -21.37 -14.49
CA ASP A 142 2.92 -20.09 -14.69
C ASP A 142 2.34 -19.03 -13.74
N SER A 143 2.89 -18.94 -12.53
CA SER A 143 2.51 -17.93 -11.57
C SER A 143 3.18 -16.61 -11.95
N LYS A 144 2.63 -15.92 -12.95
CA LYS A 144 3.07 -14.58 -13.35
C LYS A 144 3.24 -13.68 -12.11
N GLU A 145 4.39 -13.02 -11.99
CA GLU A 145 4.67 -12.11 -10.86
C GLU A 145 3.62 -10.99 -10.83
N LYS A 146 3.07 -10.72 -9.63
CA LYS A 146 2.06 -9.69 -9.47
C LYS A 146 2.63 -8.32 -9.77
N ILE A 147 1.86 -7.52 -10.49
CA ILE A 147 2.18 -6.12 -10.76
C ILE A 147 2.08 -5.33 -9.46
N LYS A 148 3.19 -4.71 -9.05
CA LYS A 148 3.32 -3.95 -7.82
C LYS A 148 3.03 -2.49 -8.08
N ILE A 149 2.02 -1.95 -7.42
CA ILE A 149 1.58 -0.57 -7.63
C ILE A 149 1.60 0.18 -6.29
N VAL A 150 2.07 1.42 -6.33
CA VAL A 150 1.83 2.35 -5.22
C VAL A 150 0.88 3.44 -5.70
N ILE A 151 -0.25 3.59 -4.99
CA ILE A 151 -1.22 4.65 -5.24
C ILE A 151 -1.16 5.63 -4.08
N ASP A 152 -0.94 6.89 -4.43
CA ASP A 152 -0.82 8.00 -3.52
C ASP A 152 -2.08 8.86 -3.55
N ALA A 153 -2.72 9.04 -2.40
CA ALA A 153 -3.74 10.06 -2.21
C ALA A 153 -3.05 11.33 -1.74
N GLY A 154 -2.99 12.34 -2.59
CA GLY A 154 -2.33 13.61 -2.29
C GLY A 154 -2.82 14.25 -1.00
N HIS A 155 -1.93 15.01 -0.34
CA HIS A 155 -2.21 15.69 0.93
C HIS A 155 -2.65 14.78 2.07
N GLY A 156 -3.37 15.29 3.07
CA GLY A 156 -3.93 14.52 4.18
C GLY A 156 -3.52 15.04 5.57
N GLY A 157 -4.30 14.74 6.60
CA GLY A 157 -4.06 15.18 7.97
C GLY A 157 -4.00 16.69 8.10
N SER A 158 -2.85 17.22 8.50
CA SER A 158 -2.60 18.66 8.65
C SER A 158 -2.48 19.42 7.32
N ASP A 159 -2.23 18.75 6.21
CA ASP A 159 -2.17 19.31 4.88
C ASP A 159 -3.51 19.13 4.17
N SER A 160 -4.29 20.21 4.04
CA SER A 160 -5.58 20.18 3.35
C SER A 160 -5.47 20.05 1.84
N GLY A 161 -4.30 20.38 1.26
CA GLY A 161 -4.19 20.72 -0.15
C GLY A 161 -4.99 21.97 -0.48
N ALA A 162 -5.34 22.13 -1.73
CA ALA A 162 -6.22 23.19 -2.17
C ALA A 162 -7.61 23.11 -1.52
N SER A 163 -8.21 24.28 -1.28
CA SER A 163 -9.56 24.39 -0.73
C SER A 163 -10.41 25.30 -1.61
N GLY A 164 -11.63 24.90 -1.89
CA GLY A 164 -12.57 25.69 -2.71
C GLY A 164 -13.96 25.04 -2.73
N ASN A 165 -14.96 25.87 -2.95
CA ASN A 165 -16.36 25.44 -3.08
C ASN A 165 -16.84 24.51 -1.92
N GLY A 166 -16.39 24.81 -0.68
CA GLY A 166 -16.75 24.05 0.52
C GLY A 166 -16.07 22.67 0.63
N MET A 167 -15.00 22.45 -0.09
CA MET A 167 -14.26 21.17 -0.10
C MET A 167 -12.77 21.41 0.13
N ALA A 168 -12.08 20.37 0.61
CA ALA A 168 -10.63 20.29 0.69
C ALA A 168 -10.14 19.16 -0.22
N GLU A 169 -9.08 19.39 -0.96
CA GLU A 169 -8.48 18.44 -1.90
C GLU A 169 -8.17 17.09 -1.25
N LYS A 170 -7.62 17.10 -0.04
CA LYS A 170 -7.30 15.86 0.70
C LYS A 170 -8.46 14.88 0.82
N ASN A 171 -9.69 15.39 0.89
CA ASN A 171 -10.87 14.55 1.03
C ASN A 171 -11.28 13.91 -0.31
N LEU A 172 -11.18 14.67 -1.40
CA LEU A 172 -11.47 14.18 -2.75
C LEU A 172 -10.44 13.13 -3.18
N THR A 173 -9.15 13.42 -2.98
CA THR A 173 -8.07 12.49 -3.35
C THR A 173 -8.18 11.17 -2.58
N LEU A 174 -8.49 11.24 -1.28
CA LEU A 174 -8.73 10.04 -0.46
C LEU A 174 -9.94 9.25 -0.95
N ALA A 175 -11.05 9.93 -1.27
CA ALA A 175 -12.27 9.27 -1.74
C ALA A 175 -12.05 8.55 -3.08
N ILE A 176 -11.35 9.16 -4.03
CA ILE A 176 -10.99 8.56 -5.32
C ILE A 176 -10.09 7.33 -5.11
N VAL A 177 -9.05 7.44 -4.29
CA VAL A 177 -8.13 6.34 -4.02
C VAL A 177 -8.83 5.18 -3.29
N LEU A 178 -9.72 5.47 -2.34
CA LEU A 178 -10.50 4.42 -1.66
C LEU A 178 -11.48 3.72 -2.61
N ALA A 179 -12.02 4.43 -3.60
CA ALA A 179 -12.86 3.84 -4.63
C ALA A 179 -12.03 2.91 -5.55
N ALA A 180 -10.85 3.34 -6.00
CA ALA A 180 -9.92 2.50 -6.77
C ALA A 180 -9.49 1.26 -5.98
N LYS A 181 -9.20 1.44 -4.68
CA LYS A 181 -8.78 0.37 -3.76
C LYS A 181 -9.75 -0.81 -3.75
N ARG A 182 -11.06 -0.57 -3.78
CA ARG A 182 -12.06 -1.64 -3.80
C ARG A 182 -11.89 -2.58 -5.00
N SER A 183 -11.52 -2.03 -6.16
CA SER A 183 -11.31 -2.82 -7.38
C SER A 183 -9.96 -3.54 -7.35
N PHE A 184 -8.90 -2.85 -6.98
CA PHE A 184 -7.55 -3.42 -6.91
C PHE A 184 -7.42 -4.52 -5.86
N ASP A 185 -8.03 -4.36 -4.66
CA ASP A 185 -7.92 -5.36 -3.59
C ASP A 185 -8.62 -6.69 -3.94
N ASN A 186 -9.56 -6.65 -4.89
CA ASN A 186 -10.27 -7.83 -5.38
C ASN A 186 -9.59 -8.47 -6.61
N ASP A 187 -8.53 -7.89 -7.13
CA ASP A 187 -7.82 -8.37 -8.30
C ASP A 187 -6.47 -8.99 -7.92
N SER A 188 -6.39 -10.30 -8.05
CA SER A 188 -5.21 -11.07 -7.64
C SER A 188 -3.95 -10.79 -8.49
N ARG A 189 -4.08 -10.16 -9.66
CA ARG A 189 -2.99 -9.80 -10.56
C ARG A 189 -2.14 -8.67 -10.00
N PHE A 190 -2.69 -7.86 -9.09
CA PHE A 190 -2.03 -6.69 -8.52
C PHE A 190 -1.63 -6.89 -7.07
N GLN A 191 -0.52 -6.28 -6.70
CA GLN A 191 -0.10 -6.06 -5.33
C GLN A 191 -0.02 -4.56 -5.08
N VAL A 192 -1.07 -3.97 -4.50
CA VAL A 192 -1.16 -2.52 -4.35
C VAL A 192 -0.84 -2.09 -2.92
N SER A 193 -0.04 -1.04 -2.80
CA SER A 193 0.21 -0.31 -1.55
C SER A 193 -0.33 1.11 -1.68
N TYR A 194 -0.87 1.64 -0.61
CA TYR A 194 -1.45 2.99 -0.57
C TYR A 194 -0.66 3.83 0.41
N THR A 195 -0.33 5.08 0.05
CA THR A 195 0.41 5.99 0.95
C THR A 195 -0.43 6.33 2.17
N ARG A 196 -1.74 6.47 1.98
CA ARG A 196 -2.73 6.60 3.05
C ARG A 196 -4.09 6.01 2.66
N THR A 197 -4.84 5.56 3.63
CA THR A 197 -6.22 5.07 3.50
C THR A 197 -7.13 5.68 4.56
N ALA A 198 -6.66 6.74 5.19
CA ALA A 198 -7.36 7.56 6.18
C ALA A 198 -6.86 9.01 6.07
N ASP A 199 -7.47 9.94 6.83
CA ASP A 199 -7.01 11.32 6.90
C ASP A 199 -5.73 11.42 7.75
N THR A 200 -4.59 11.07 7.16
CA THR A 200 -3.25 11.13 7.74
C THR A 200 -2.31 11.83 6.77
N TYR A 201 -1.23 12.44 7.27
CA TYR A 201 -0.23 13.13 6.47
C TYR A 201 1.06 12.31 6.32
N PRO A 202 1.26 11.57 5.24
CA PRO A 202 2.58 11.09 4.84
C PRO A 202 3.37 12.25 4.20
N SER A 203 4.60 12.46 4.64
CA SER A 203 5.48 13.45 3.98
C SER A 203 5.81 13.04 2.54
N LEU A 204 6.26 13.99 1.70
CA LEU A 204 6.65 13.71 0.32
C LEU A 204 7.70 12.60 0.23
N SER A 205 8.68 12.60 1.14
CA SER A 205 9.70 11.56 1.21
C SER A 205 9.12 10.18 1.59
N GLN A 206 8.15 10.14 2.49
CA GLN A 206 7.49 8.88 2.87
C GLN A 206 6.69 8.27 1.70
N ARG A 207 6.06 9.12 0.86
CA ARG A 207 5.33 8.69 -0.35
C ARG A 207 6.28 8.04 -1.36
N ALA A 208 7.36 8.74 -1.74
CA ALA A 208 8.35 8.24 -2.66
C ALA A 208 9.09 6.99 -2.11
N ASN A 209 9.48 7.01 -0.83
CA ASN A 209 10.15 5.88 -0.19
C ASN A 209 9.26 4.64 -0.09
N LEU A 210 7.95 4.80 0.09
CA LEU A 210 7.02 3.67 0.05
C LEU A 210 7.11 2.95 -1.31
N ALA A 211 7.05 3.71 -2.42
CA ALA A 211 7.13 3.16 -3.76
C ALA A 211 8.49 2.48 -4.02
N ASN A 212 9.58 3.15 -3.67
CA ASN A 212 10.94 2.63 -3.84
C ASN A 212 11.19 1.37 -3.00
N ASN A 213 10.72 1.34 -1.74
CA ASN A 213 10.91 0.20 -0.84
C ASN A 213 10.00 -0.99 -1.19
N ARG A 214 8.91 -0.76 -1.91
CA ARG A 214 8.03 -1.81 -2.43
C ARG A 214 8.54 -2.38 -3.74
N ASP A 215 9.59 -1.78 -4.32
CA ASP A 215 10.05 -2.13 -5.65
C ASP A 215 8.86 -2.13 -6.62
N ALA A 216 8.11 -1.03 -6.61
CA ALA A 216 6.86 -0.90 -7.35
C ALA A 216 7.15 -0.82 -8.86
N ASP A 217 6.24 -1.37 -9.66
CA ASP A 217 6.30 -1.28 -11.12
C ASP A 217 5.78 0.07 -11.62
N MET A 218 4.92 0.74 -10.82
CA MET A 218 4.41 2.08 -11.12
C MET A 218 3.98 2.82 -9.86
N PHE A 219 4.04 4.15 -9.93
CA PHE A 219 3.56 5.07 -8.90
C PHE A 219 2.49 5.99 -9.50
N LEU A 220 1.29 6.00 -8.90
CA LEU A 220 0.15 6.80 -9.32
C LEU A 220 -0.22 7.77 -8.20
N CYS A 221 -0.14 9.06 -8.45
CA CYS A 221 -0.51 10.09 -7.49
C CYS A 221 -1.82 10.77 -7.92
N VAL A 222 -2.77 10.91 -7.00
CA VAL A 222 -4.09 11.50 -7.23
C VAL A 222 -4.15 12.86 -6.56
N HIS A 223 -4.46 13.90 -7.33
CA HIS A 223 -4.57 15.29 -6.92
C HIS A 223 -5.79 15.98 -7.53
N ILE A 224 -6.09 17.18 -7.05
CA ILE A 224 -7.11 18.08 -7.57
C ILE A 224 -6.49 19.47 -7.66
N ASN A 225 -6.45 20.02 -8.86
CA ASN A 225 -5.83 21.30 -9.18
C ASN A 225 -6.60 22.50 -8.58
N SER A 226 -5.93 23.63 -8.53
CA SER A 226 -6.53 24.92 -8.13
C SER A 226 -5.84 26.06 -8.83
N ALA A 227 -6.64 27.03 -9.33
CA ALA A 227 -6.19 28.26 -9.92
C ALA A 227 -7.32 29.32 -9.83
N SER A 228 -7.52 30.17 -10.87
CA SER A 228 -8.69 31.04 -10.95
C SER A 228 -9.99 30.25 -11.01
N ALA A 229 -11.12 30.86 -10.67
CA ALA A 229 -12.45 30.21 -10.74
C ALA A 229 -12.85 29.79 -12.17
N SER A 230 -12.27 30.42 -13.19
CA SER A 230 -12.47 30.07 -14.60
C SER A 230 -11.57 28.94 -15.10
N ALA A 231 -10.50 28.62 -14.37
CA ALA A 231 -9.63 27.50 -14.72
C ALA A 231 -10.39 26.18 -14.64
N HIS A 232 -10.19 25.30 -15.64
CA HIS A 232 -10.92 24.06 -15.74
C HIS A 232 -10.13 23.02 -16.55
N GLY A 233 -10.50 21.74 -16.41
CA GLY A 233 -9.97 20.63 -17.19
C GLY A 233 -9.10 19.67 -16.37
N THR A 234 -8.75 18.56 -17.00
CA THR A 234 -7.96 17.46 -16.44
C THR A 234 -6.57 17.47 -17.07
N GLU A 235 -5.53 17.33 -16.25
CA GLU A 235 -4.15 17.21 -16.72
C GLU A 235 -3.40 16.13 -15.94
N THR A 236 -2.36 15.56 -16.56
CA THR A 236 -1.49 14.60 -15.88
C THR A 236 -0.05 15.06 -15.92
N LEU A 237 0.53 15.21 -14.75
CA LEU A 237 1.91 15.63 -14.56
C LEU A 237 2.82 14.41 -14.60
N TRP A 238 3.96 14.56 -15.26
CA TRP A 238 4.99 13.54 -15.38
C TRP A 238 6.37 14.19 -15.41
N SER A 239 7.45 13.43 -15.49
CA SER A 239 8.80 13.98 -15.61
C SER A 239 9.47 13.45 -16.86
N LYS A 240 9.71 14.33 -17.84
CA LYS A 240 10.42 14.01 -19.08
C LYS A 240 11.85 13.52 -18.79
N GLY A 241 12.54 14.14 -17.85
CA GLY A 241 13.89 13.73 -17.42
C GLY A 241 13.96 12.36 -16.75
N ARG A 242 12.82 11.77 -16.38
CA ARG A 242 12.71 10.42 -15.78
C ARG A 242 12.02 9.42 -16.70
N ASN A 243 11.81 9.76 -17.95
CA ASN A 243 11.14 8.87 -18.90
C ASN A 243 11.94 7.60 -19.21
N SER A 244 13.26 7.63 -19.02
CA SER A 244 14.15 6.47 -19.10
C SER A 244 14.13 5.57 -17.86
N ALA A 245 13.46 5.99 -16.76
CA ALA A 245 13.15 5.10 -15.65
C ALA A 245 12.12 4.09 -16.14
N THR A 246 12.61 3.08 -16.84
CA THR A 246 11.82 1.94 -17.27
C THR A 246 11.51 1.08 -16.06
N ALA A 247 10.25 0.70 -15.89
CA ALA A 247 9.92 -0.46 -15.10
C ALA A 247 10.69 -1.67 -15.66
N LYS A 248 10.85 -2.70 -14.86
CA LYS A 248 11.44 -4.00 -15.24
C LYS A 248 10.84 -4.59 -16.52
N ASN A 249 9.77 -4.04 -16.98
CA ASN A 249 8.89 -4.48 -18.04
C ASN A 249 8.79 -3.48 -19.21
N GLY A 250 9.66 -2.46 -19.28
CA GLY A 250 9.72 -1.49 -20.38
C GLY A 250 8.71 -0.34 -20.34
N LEU A 251 7.77 -0.30 -19.36
CA LEU A 251 6.83 0.82 -19.20
C LEU A 251 7.58 2.12 -18.91
N THR A 252 7.23 3.19 -19.59
CA THR A 252 7.77 4.53 -19.36
C THR A 252 6.80 5.42 -18.57
N SER A 253 7.31 6.48 -17.94
CA SER A 253 6.46 7.48 -17.26
C SER A 253 5.49 8.17 -18.22
N LYS A 254 5.89 8.37 -19.49
CA LYS A 254 5.03 8.98 -20.51
C LYS A 254 3.86 8.09 -20.91
N GLU A 255 4.10 6.80 -21.11
CA GLU A 255 3.04 5.81 -21.43
C GLU A 255 2.05 5.71 -20.29
N LEU A 256 2.55 5.62 -19.04
CA LEU A 256 1.73 5.62 -17.84
C LEU A 256 0.88 6.89 -17.76
N ALA A 257 1.49 8.07 -17.89
CA ALA A 257 0.79 9.35 -17.83
C ALA A 257 -0.25 9.48 -18.96
N THR A 258 0.06 9.01 -20.17
CA THR A 258 -0.87 9.05 -21.31
C THR A 258 -2.10 8.17 -21.05
N ALA A 259 -1.91 6.96 -20.53
CA ALA A 259 -3.02 6.08 -20.19
C ALA A 259 -3.91 6.65 -19.08
N MET A 260 -3.29 7.23 -18.03
CA MET A 260 -4.02 7.86 -16.93
C MET A 260 -4.77 9.11 -17.38
N GLN A 261 -4.14 9.97 -18.21
CA GLN A 261 -4.79 11.17 -18.78
C GLN A 261 -6.03 10.80 -19.59
N SER A 262 -5.91 9.85 -20.51
CA SER A 262 -7.01 9.42 -21.35
C SER A 262 -8.19 8.90 -20.52
N ALA A 263 -7.91 8.10 -19.49
CA ALA A 263 -8.93 7.56 -18.63
C ALA A 263 -9.57 8.62 -17.72
N ALA A 264 -8.76 9.54 -17.19
CA ALA A 264 -9.25 10.61 -16.35
C ALA A 264 -10.15 11.57 -17.14
N VAL A 265 -9.76 11.97 -18.33
CA VAL A 265 -10.59 12.80 -19.25
C VAL A 265 -11.89 12.10 -19.60
N ALA A 266 -11.86 10.82 -19.96
CA ALA A 266 -13.07 10.05 -20.26
C ALA A 266 -14.01 9.95 -19.06
N ALA A 267 -13.47 9.80 -17.84
CA ALA A 267 -14.27 9.69 -16.64
C ALA A 267 -14.85 11.03 -16.15
N THR A 268 -14.06 12.10 -16.25
CA THR A 268 -14.48 13.45 -15.82
C THR A 268 -15.39 14.13 -16.86
N GLY A 269 -15.14 13.89 -18.14
CA GLY A 269 -15.73 14.65 -19.24
C GLY A 269 -15.33 16.12 -19.22
N PHE A 270 -14.18 16.44 -18.58
CA PHE A 270 -13.63 17.79 -18.53
C PHE A 270 -12.69 18.04 -19.72
N THR A 271 -12.36 19.29 -19.93
CA THR A 271 -11.40 19.68 -20.98
C THR A 271 -10.09 18.94 -20.80
N ASN A 272 -9.60 18.36 -21.89
CA ASN A 272 -8.30 17.68 -21.91
C ASN A 272 -7.17 18.72 -21.99
N ARG A 273 -6.40 18.87 -20.89
CA ARG A 273 -5.25 19.78 -20.83
C ARG A 273 -3.93 19.07 -21.19
N GLY A 274 -3.98 17.73 -21.37
CA GLY A 274 -2.84 16.94 -21.80
C GLY A 274 -1.85 16.61 -20.70
N LEU A 275 -0.63 16.31 -21.12
CA LEU A 275 0.49 15.96 -20.25
C LEU A 275 1.36 17.19 -19.96
N VAL A 276 1.69 17.41 -18.70
CA VAL A 276 2.50 18.55 -18.25
C VAL A 276 3.81 18.06 -17.66
N ASP A 277 4.94 18.53 -18.19
CA ASP A 277 6.27 18.20 -17.65
C ASP A 277 6.53 18.94 -16.34
N ARG A 278 6.79 18.17 -15.27
CA ARG A 278 7.08 18.69 -13.91
C ARG A 278 8.28 17.95 -13.30
N PRO A 279 9.50 18.14 -13.82
CA PRO A 279 10.68 17.37 -13.41
C PRO A 279 11.07 17.61 -11.94
N ASN A 280 10.68 18.73 -11.36
CA ASN A 280 11.02 19.10 -9.99
C ASN A 280 9.98 18.70 -8.94
N LEU A 281 8.85 18.10 -9.36
CA LEU A 281 7.85 17.63 -8.41
C LEU A 281 8.43 16.45 -7.59
N TYR A 282 8.41 16.60 -6.26
CA TYR A 282 9.16 15.70 -5.38
C TYR A 282 8.90 14.23 -5.66
N VAL A 283 7.63 13.83 -5.68
CA VAL A 283 7.25 12.42 -5.88
C VAL A 283 7.62 11.89 -7.26
N LEU A 284 7.60 12.73 -8.31
CA LEU A 284 8.03 12.36 -9.65
C LEU A 284 9.55 12.27 -9.77
N LYS A 285 10.27 13.12 -9.01
CA LYS A 285 11.73 13.18 -9.02
C LYS A 285 12.38 12.04 -8.23
N HIS A 286 11.78 11.63 -7.11
CA HIS A 286 12.41 10.71 -6.15
C HIS A 286 11.86 9.29 -6.20
N THR A 287 10.87 8.99 -7.01
CA THR A 287 10.44 7.62 -7.33
C THR A 287 11.34 6.99 -8.39
N LYS A 288 11.64 5.70 -8.28
CA LYS A 288 12.59 4.99 -9.16
C LYS A 288 11.90 4.27 -10.33
N MET A 289 10.60 4.17 -10.34
CA MET A 289 9.77 3.53 -11.33
C MET A 289 8.99 4.57 -12.14
N PRO A 290 8.31 4.19 -13.24
CA PRO A 290 7.35 5.03 -13.92
C PRO A 290 6.36 5.67 -12.96
N ALA A 291 6.20 6.99 -13.05
CA ALA A 291 5.40 7.77 -12.13
C ALA A 291 4.61 8.86 -12.85
N CYS A 292 3.39 9.09 -12.41
CA CYS A 292 2.60 10.25 -12.81
C CYS A 292 1.72 10.77 -11.67
N LEU A 293 1.29 12.04 -11.80
CA LEU A 293 0.37 12.70 -10.91
C LEU A 293 -0.82 13.21 -11.73
N ILE A 294 -2.02 12.79 -11.35
CA ILE A 294 -3.25 13.07 -12.07
C ILE A 294 -3.99 14.19 -11.35
N GLU A 295 -4.20 15.31 -12.03
CA GLU A 295 -5.07 16.42 -11.61
C GLU A 295 -6.44 16.22 -12.26
N TYR A 296 -7.41 15.72 -11.50
CA TYR A 296 -8.71 15.33 -12.05
C TYR A 296 -9.56 16.53 -12.51
N GLY A 297 -9.33 17.73 -11.96
CA GLY A 297 -10.05 18.96 -12.28
C GLY A 297 -9.65 20.06 -11.31
N PHE A 298 -10.31 21.21 -11.37
CA PHE A 298 -10.02 22.36 -10.53
C PHE A 298 -11.04 22.50 -9.39
N ILE A 299 -10.58 22.44 -8.15
CA ILE A 299 -11.43 22.64 -6.97
C ILE A 299 -11.94 24.08 -6.87
N SER A 300 -11.21 25.04 -7.47
CA SER A 300 -11.59 26.45 -7.60
C SER A 300 -12.76 26.67 -8.57
N ASN A 301 -12.99 25.77 -9.52
CA ASN A 301 -14.09 25.82 -10.45
C ASN A 301 -15.35 25.18 -9.85
N LYS A 302 -16.42 25.97 -9.67
CA LYS A 302 -17.66 25.53 -9.01
C LYS A 302 -18.31 24.30 -9.67
N THR A 303 -18.32 24.28 -11.00
CA THR A 303 -18.94 23.17 -11.76
C THR A 303 -18.12 21.89 -11.64
N GLU A 304 -16.79 21.97 -11.82
CA GLU A 304 -15.92 20.82 -11.70
C GLU A 304 -15.86 20.28 -10.26
N ALA A 305 -15.79 21.18 -9.29
CA ALA A 305 -15.82 20.83 -7.87
C ALA A 305 -17.07 20.05 -7.48
N ALA A 306 -18.25 20.49 -7.90
CA ALA A 306 -19.50 19.78 -7.65
C ALA A 306 -19.52 18.39 -8.34
N ARG A 307 -19.08 18.31 -9.60
CA ARG A 307 -19.00 17.05 -10.33
C ARG A 307 -17.97 16.10 -9.72
N MET A 308 -16.81 16.58 -9.28
CA MET A 308 -15.79 15.75 -8.61
C MET A 308 -16.33 15.16 -7.30
N LYS A 309 -17.03 15.96 -6.49
CA LYS A 309 -17.65 15.50 -5.25
C LYS A 309 -18.64 14.35 -5.49
N ALA A 310 -19.46 14.46 -6.54
CA ALA A 310 -20.50 13.49 -6.87
C ALA A 310 -19.92 12.19 -7.48
N ASN A 311 -18.74 12.22 -8.13
CA ASN A 311 -18.28 11.13 -9.00
C ASN A 311 -16.95 10.50 -8.59
N THR A 312 -16.51 10.63 -7.32
CA THR A 312 -15.23 10.03 -6.85
C THR A 312 -15.15 8.53 -7.10
N SER A 313 -16.28 7.83 -7.03
CA SER A 313 -16.34 6.38 -7.31
C SER A 313 -16.11 6.06 -8.80
N VAL A 314 -16.59 6.89 -9.70
CA VAL A 314 -16.36 6.77 -11.16
C VAL A 314 -14.90 6.97 -11.45
N TYR A 315 -14.27 7.98 -10.87
CA TYR A 315 -12.84 8.29 -11.07
C TYR A 315 -11.93 7.20 -10.51
N GLY A 316 -12.24 6.68 -9.33
CA GLY A 316 -11.50 5.55 -8.77
C GLY A 316 -11.60 4.28 -9.61
N LYS A 317 -12.78 3.99 -10.17
CA LYS A 317 -12.97 2.86 -11.08
C LYS A 317 -12.25 3.08 -12.41
N ALA A 318 -12.22 4.31 -12.92
CA ALA A 318 -11.48 4.67 -14.14
C ALA A 318 -9.98 4.50 -13.96
N LEU A 319 -9.43 4.90 -12.80
CA LEU A 319 -8.01 4.68 -12.45
C LEU A 319 -7.65 3.19 -12.51
N TYR A 320 -8.47 2.33 -11.90
CA TYR A 320 -8.28 0.89 -11.94
C TYR A 320 -8.35 0.35 -13.38
N ASN A 321 -9.38 0.73 -14.14
CA ASN A 321 -9.57 0.26 -15.52
C ASN A 321 -8.40 0.70 -16.41
N ALA A 322 -7.87 1.92 -16.21
CA ALA A 322 -6.72 2.43 -16.96
C ALA A 322 -5.48 1.54 -16.77
N VAL A 323 -5.20 1.16 -15.52
CA VAL A 323 -4.09 0.24 -15.22
C VAL A 323 -4.33 -1.12 -15.86
N VAL A 324 -5.53 -1.68 -15.73
CA VAL A 324 -5.88 -2.98 -16.35
C VAL A 324 -5.66 -2.95 -17.86
N ASN A 325 -6.14 -1.90 -18.52
CA ASN A 325 -6.04 -1.77 -19.98
C ASN A 325 -4.58 -1.55 -20.43
N LEU A 326 -3.81 -0.74 -19.67
CA LEU A 326 -2.40 -0.53 -19.94
C LEU A 326 -1.63 -1.85 -19.84
N MET A 327 -1.87 -2.63 -18.78
CA MET A 327 -1.19 -3.91 -18.59
C MET A 327 -1.56 -4.95 -19.64
N LYS A 328 -2.82 -4.98 -20.09
CA LYS A 328 -3.25 -5.83 -21.22
C LYS A 328 -2.53 -5.47 -22.51
N LYS A 329 -2.48 -4.17 -22.83
CA LYS A 329 -1.79 -3.66 -24.02
C LYS A 329 -0.32 -4.05 -24.05
N GLU A 330 0.33 -4.04 -22.91
CA GLU A 330 1.74 -4.38 -22.74
C GLU A 330 1.99 -5.90 -22.64
N GLY A 331 0.96 -6.75 -22.85
CA GLY A 331 1.10 -8.22 -22.82
C GLY A 331 1.48 -8.79 -21.44
N ARG A 332 1.10 -8.13 -20.36
CA ARG A 332 1.53 -8.47 -18.99
C ARG A 332 0.51 -9.28 -18.18
N TYR A 333 -0.47 -9.79 -18.86
CA TYR A 333 -1.47 -10.71 -18.29
C TYR A 333 -1.37 -12.09 -18.90
#